data_92b89c7172e279d2146053f5bfd81f84
#
_entry.id   92b89c7172e279d2146053f5bfd81f84
#
_cell.length_a   1.000
_cell.length_b   1.000
_cell.length_c   1.000
_cell.angle_alpha   90.00
_cell.angle_beta   90.00
_cell.angle_gamma   90.00
#
_symmetry.space_group_name_H-M   'P 1'
#
loop_
_entity.id
_entity.type
_entity.pdbx_description
1 polymer ?
#
loop_
_entity_poly.entity_id
_entity_poly.type
_entity_poly.pdbx_seq_one_letter_code
_entity_poly.pdbx_strand_id
1 'polypeptide(L)'
;MLIVMNHKAGPKQIDTVIKTVEALGLNAAPIPGSERTAIGVLGNKGYVDDSTIRDLPGVQEVIHVSKPYKLVSRDFHPKNTIVRVGPVEVGEGRRPVVVAGPCAVESEEQIMKTARAVKKAGADMLRGGAFKPRTGPHTFQGLREEGLKLLHQAGQATGLPIVTEVMSPDNVGLVAEYADLLQVGARNMQNFDLLRELGKIRKPILLKRGMSATLEEFLAAAEYILAEGNHQVILCERGIRTFETATRNTLDLAIVPLIKELSHLPVMVDPSHATGKRSLVPPMTKAAIVGGAHGVLVEVHPEPEKALSDGAQSLTVPGFEKLMDEVRKLSAFLGF
;
A
#
# COMPACT_ATOMS: atom_id res chain seq x y z
N MET A 1 -5.78 -16.54 -21.05
CA MET A 1 -5.91 -15.32 -21.85
C MET A 1 -6.78 -15.60 -23.06
N LEU A 2 -7.62 -14.66 -23.47
CA LEU A 2 -8.45 -14.76 -24.68
C LEU A 2 -8.15 -13.56 -25.56
N ILE A 3 -7.76 -13.78 -26.80
CA ILE A 3 -7.47 -12.75 -27.79
C ILE A 3 -8.69 -12.62 -28.70
N VAL A 4 -9.31 -11.46 -28.76
CA VAL A 4 -10.48 -11.18 -29.58
C VAL A 4 -10.00 -10.51 -30.88
N MET A 5 -10.27 -11.16 -32.01
CA MET A 5 -9.93 -10.61 -33.32
C MET A 5 -11.00 -9.62 -33.78
N ASN A 6 -10.58 -8.62 -34.55
CA ASN A 6 -11.50 -7.68 -35.21
C ASN A 6 -12.39 -8.45 -36.21
N HIS A 7 -13.63 -8.02 -36.38
CA HIS A 7 -14.57 -8.64 -37.33
C HIS A 7 -14.10 -8.63 -38.80
N LYS A 8 -13.14 -7.75 -39.13
CA LYS A 8 -12.50 -7.67 -40.46
C LYS A 8 -11.16 -8.45 -40.52
N ALA A 9 -10.75 -9.11 -39.43
CA ALA A 9 -9.50 -9.84 -39.42
C ALA A 9 -9.54 -11.04 -40.38
N GLY A 10 -8.64 -11.02 -41.36
CA GLY A 10 -8.49 -12.11 -42.31
C GLY A 10 -7.66 -13.28 -41.79
N PRO A 11 -7.68 -14.44 -42.50
CA PRO A 11 -6.95 -15.65 -42.06
C PRO A 11 -5.46 -15.43 -41.81
N LYS A 12 -4.80 -14.57 -42.59
CA LYS A 12 -3.36 -14.27 -42.40
C LYS A 12 -3.09 -13.56 -41.06
N GLN A 13 -3.98 -12.69 -40.61
CA GLN A 13 -3.83 -11.97 -39.34
C GLN A 13 -4.06 -12.92 -38.16
N ILE A 14 -5.06 -13.81 -38.26
CA ILE A 14 -5.32 -14.86 -37.28
C ILE A 14 -4.11 -15.79 -37.16
N ASP A 15 -3.55 -16.23 -38.28
CA ASP A 15 -2.35 -17.09 -38.31
C ASP A 15 -1.12 -16.41 -37.68
N THR A 16 -0.95 -15.10 -37.91
CA THR A 16 0.13 -14.32 -37.28
C THR A 16 0.00 -14.32 -35.76
N VAL A 17 -1.22 -14.09 -35.23
CA VAL A 17 -1.46 -14.10 -33.79
C VAL A 17 -1.22 -15.50 -33.21
N ILE A 18 -1.67 -16.57 -33.88
CA ILE A 18 -1.43 -17.96 -33.46
C ILE A 18 0.07 -18.23 -33.36
N LYS A 19 0.83 -17.93 -34.41
CA LYS A 19 2.30 -18.11 -34.40
C LYS A 19 3.01 -17.30 -33.34
N THR A 20 2.54 -16.08 -33.04
CA THR A 20 3.11 -15.28 -31.96
C THR A 20 2.87 -15.92 -30.60
N VAL A 21 1.66 -16.44 -30.35
CA VAL A 21 1.35 -17.18 -29.11
C VAL A 21 2.18 -18.46 -28.98
N GLU A 22 2.36 -19.21 -30.06
CA GLU A 22 3.17 -20.44 -30.09
C GLU A 22 4.66 -20.13 -29.87
N ALA A 23 5.17 -19.02 -30.39
CA ALA A 23 6.55 -18.56 -30.17
C ALA A 23 6.82 -18.23 -28.69
N LEU A 24 5.80 -17.89 -27.90
CA LEU A 24 5.87 -17.73 -26.45
C LEU A 24 5.86 -19.07 -25.68
N GLY A 25 5.86 -20.22 -26.38
CA GLY A 25 5.79 -21.54 -25.77
C GLY A 25 4.40 -21.93 -25.25
N LEU A 26 3.35 -21.26 -25.74
CA LEU A 26 1.95 -21.48 -25.35
C LEU A 26 1.15 -22.10 -26.52
N ASN A 27 -0.01 -22.67 -26.21
CA ASN A 27 -0.90 -23.21 -27.24
C ASN A 27 -1.99 -22.21 -27.59
N ALA A 28 -2.21 -21.99 -28.87
CA ALA A 28 -3.29 -21.16 -29.39
C ALA A 28 -4.47 -22.00 -29.90
N ALA A 29 -5.67 -21.77 -29.36
CA ALA A 29 -6.89 -22.44 -29.78
C ALA A 29 -7.83 -21.45 -30.46
N PRO A 30 -7.95 -21.40 -31.79
CA PRO A 30 -8.89 -20.55 -32.46
C PRO A 30 -10.34 -21.00 -32.19
N ILE A 31 -11.19 -20.04 -31.82
CA ILE A 31 -12.61 -20.21 -31.51
C ILE A 31 -13.39 -19.36 -32.51
N PRO A 32 -13.82 -19.93 -33.64
CA PRO A 32 -14.61 -19.17 -34.63
C PRO A 32 -15.99 -18.86 -34.08
N GLY A 33 -16.35 -17.58 -34.08
CA GLY A 33 -17.69 -17.10 -33.75
C GLY A 33 -18.44 -16.63 -35.00
N SER A 34 -19.74 -16.30 -34.88
CA SER A 34 -20.58 -15.86 -35.97
C SER A 34 -20.12 -14.54 -36.59
N GLU A 35 -19.54 -13.64 -35.80
CA GLU A 35 -19.13 -12.30 -36.26
C GLU A 35 -17.61 -12.09 -36.22
N ARG A 36 -16.91 -12.79 -35.35
CA ARG A 36 -15.47 -12.66 -35.15
C ARG A 36 -14.87 -13.94 -34.62
N THR A 37 -13.56 -14.10 -34.81
CA THR A 37 -12.80 -15.19 -34.20
C THR A 37 -12.19 -14.71 -32.90
N ALA A 38 -12.22 -15.57 -31.87
CA ALA A 38 -11.38 -15.41 -30.68
C ALA A 38 -10.28 -16.48 -30.69
N ILE A 39 -9.16 -16.24 -30.01
CA ILE A 39 -8.06 -17.20 -29.85
C ILE A 39 -7.84 -17.41 -28.36
N GLY A 40 -8.17 -18.61 -27.88
CA GLY A 40 -7.88 -19.04 -26.53
C GLY A 40 -6.39 -19.37 -26.39
N VAL A 41 -5.71 -18.77 -25.41
CA VAL A 41 -4.33 -19.10 -25.05
C VAL A 41 -4.34 -20.11 -23.91
N LEU A 42 -3.74 -21.27 -24.14
CA LEU A 42 -3.76 -22.39 -23.24
C LEU A 42 -2.32 -22.78 -22.82
N GLY A 43 -2.19 -23.48 -21.70
CA GLY A 43 -0.90 -23.96 -21.19
C GLY A 43 -0.15 -22.97 -20.32
N ASN A 44 -0.68 -21.77 -20.11
CA ASN A 44 -0.10 -20.78 -19.20
C ASN A 44 -0.29 -21.20 -17.73
N LYS A 45 0.78 -21.13 -16.95
CA LYS A 45 0.75 -21.38 -15.49
C LYS A 45 0.50 -20.12 -14.64
N GLY A 46 0.31 -18.97 -15.29
CA GLY A 46 0.11 -17.67 -14.64
C GLY A 46 -0.24 -16.59 -15.65
N TYR A 47 0.03 -15.34 -15.28
CA TYR A 47 -0.14 -14.19 -16.17
C TYR A 47 0.75 -14.33 -17.41
N VAL A 48 0.22 -13.96 -18.55
CA VAL A 48 0.94 -13.91 -19.84
C VAL A 48 1.05 -12.46 -20.24
N ASP A 49 2.27 -11.96 -20.43
CA ASP A 49 2.49 -10.63 -20.98
C ASP A 49 1.96 -10.57 -22.42
N ASP A 50 1.04 -9.67 -22.67
CA ASP A 50 0.37 -9.49 -23.96
C ASP A 50 0.97 -8.35 -24.81
N SER A 51 2.06 -7.71 -24.35
CA SER A 51 2.69 -6.57 -25.00
C SER A 51 3.05 -6.83 -26.49
N THR A 52 3.45 -8.06 -26.80
CA THR A 52 3.79 -8.49 -28.17
C THR A 52 2.57 -8.90 -29.01
N ILE A 53 1.39 -9.04 -28.39
CA ILE A 53 0.16 -9.55 -29.04
C ILE A 53 -0.86 -8.44 -29.23
N ARG A 54 -1.00 -7.55 -28.27
CA ARG A 54 -2.01 -6.51 -28.22
C ARG A 54 -2.03 -5.62 -29.44
N ASP A 55 -0.84 -5.27 -29.95
CA ASP A 55 -0.65 -4.34 -31.06
C ASP A 55 -0.54 -5.03 -32.43
N LEU A 56 -0.76 -6.37 -32.49
CA LEU A 56 -0.75 -7.09 -33.76
C LEU A 56 -1.94 -6.69 -34.65
N PRO A 57 -1.72 -6.57 -35.96
CA PRO A 57 -2.80 -6.25 -36.91
C PRO A 57 -3.93 -7.27 -36.82
N GLY A 58 -5.16 -6.78 -36.63
CA GLY A 58 -6.36 -7.60 -36.55
C GLY A 58 -6.73 -8.01 -35.10
N VAL A 59 -5.92 -7.73 -34.10
CA VAL A 59 -6.33 -7.85 -32.69
C VAL A 59 -7.21 -6.66 -32.33
N GLN A 60 -8.34 -6.92 -31.71
CA GLN A 60 -9.24 -5.90 -31.19
C GLN A 60 -9.05 -5.70 -29.70
N GLU A 61 -8.91 -6.80 -28.96
CA GLU A 61 -8.83 -6.79 -27.51
C GLU A 61 -8.13 -8.05 -27.01
N VAL A 62 -7.40 -7.94 -25.91
CA VAL A 62 -6.85 -9.08 -25.17
C VAL A 62 -7.47 -9.11 -23.77
N ILE A 63 -8.19 -10.19 -23.47
CA ILE A 63 -8.89 -10.40 -22.20
C ILE A 63 -8.07 -11.36 -21.36
N HIS A 64 -7.54 -10.88 -20.24
CA HIS A 64 -6.87 -11.73 -19.29
C HIS A 64 -7.88 -12.46 -18.40
N VAL A 65 -7.86 -13.79 -18.45
CA VAL A 65 -8.65 -14.66 -17.57
C VAL A 65 -7.89 -15.05 -16.29
N SER A 66 -6.59 -14.74 -16.24
CA SER A 66 -5.74 -14.89 -15.06
C SER A 66 -5.26 -13.53 -14.58
N LYS A 67 -5.31 -13.32 -13.27
CA LYS A 67 -4.82 -12.08 -12.63
C LYS A 67 -3.29 -11.98 -12.77
N PRO A 68 -2.70 -10.77 -12.85
CA PRO A 68 -1.24 -10.58 -12.91
C PRO A 68 -0.53 -10.89 -11.58
N TYR A 69 -1.28 -11.28 -10.56
CA TYR A 69 -0.80 -11.64 -9.22
C TYR A 69 -1.39 -12.99 -8.80
N LYS A 70 -0.64 -13.76 -8.00
CA LYS A 70 -1.02 -15.09 -7.53
C LYS A 70 -0.88 -15.21 -6.01
N LEU A 71 0.30 -14.93 -5.47
CA LEU A 71 0.62 -15.13 -4.06
C LEU A 71 -0.24 -14.24 -3.15
N VAL A 72 -0.57 -13.02 -3.57
CA VAL A 72 -1.44 -12.10 -2.83
C VAL A 72 -2.92 -12.45 -2.92
N SER A 73 -3.32 -13.37 -3.83
CA SER A 73 -4.73 -13.70 -4.10
C SER A 73 -5.29 -14.68 -3.07
N ARG A 74 -6.57 -14.50 -2.73
CA ARG A 74 -7.33 -15.51 -1.95
C ARG A 74 -7.49 -16.83 -2.68
N ASP A 75 -7.46 -16.84 -3.99
CA ASP A 75 -7.52 -18.06 -4.77
C ASP A 75 -6.31 -18.97 -4.46
N PHE A 76 -5.16 -18.39 -4.17
CA PHE A 76 -3.94 -19.10 -3.79
C PHE A 76 -3.81 -19.30 -2.27
N HIS A 77 -4.19 -18.29 -1.48
CA HIS A 77 -4.11 -18.31 -0.01
C HIS A 77 -5.47 -17.93 0.61
N PRO A 78 -6.38 -18.90 0.85
CA PRO A 78 -7.75 -18.60 1.31
C PRO A 78 -7.85 -18.05 2.72
N LYS A 79 -6.86 -18.34 3.58
CA LYS A 79 -6.84 -17.89 4.98
C LYS A 79 -6.30 -16.47 5.09
N ASN A 80 -6.88 -15.66 5.98
CA ASN A 80 -6.40 -14.32 6.27
C ASN A 80 -4.98 -14.33 6.85
N THR A 81 -4.13 -13.45 6.34
CA THR A 81 -2.81 -13.22 6.91
C THR A 81 -2.90 -12.26 8.09
N ILE A 82 -2.25 -12.62 9.18
CA ILE A 82 -2.02 -11.72 10.32
C ILE A 82 -0.54 -11.35 10.31
N VAL A 83 -0.26 -10.06 10.19
CA VAL A 83 1.10 -9.52 10.23
C VAL A 83 1.45 -9.09 11.64
N ARG A 84 2.63 -9.51 12.13
CA ARG A 84 3.11 -9.19 13.47
C ARG A 84 4.20 -8.13 13.42
N VAL A 85 4.01 -7.07 14.19
CA VAL A 85 4.97 -5.97 14.35
C VAL A 85 5.31 -5.85 15.83
N GLY A 86 6.38 -6.49 16.28
CA GLY A 86 6.63 -6.68 17.71
C GLY A 86 5.44 -7.36 18.40
N PRO A 87 4.84 -6.77 19.42
CA PRO A 87 3.67 -7.32 20.12
C PRO A 87 2.34 -7.04 19.41
N VAL A 88 2.32 -6.26 18.32
CA VAL A 88 1.10 -5.82 17.65
C VAL A 88 0.76 -6.76 16.50
N GLU A 89 -0.49 -7.22 16.45
CA GLU A 89 -1.03 -8.03 15.36
C GLU A 89 -1.98 -7.19 14.49
N VAL A 90 -1.75 -7.21 13.17
CA VAL A 90 -2.57 -6.49 12.18
C VAL A 90 -3.24 -7.52 11.28
N GLY A 91 -4.56 -7.56 11.24
CA GLY A 91 -5.31 -8.48 10.38
C GLY A 91 -6.71 -8.79 10.90
N GLU A 92 -7.39 -9.67 10.18
CA GLU A 92 -8.78 -10.04 10.46
C GLU A 92 -8.94 -10.65 11.87
N GLY A 93 -10.06 -10.32 12.52
CA GLY A 93 -10.34 -10.77 13.89
C GLY A 93 -9.50 -10.12 14.97
N ARG A 94 -8.76 -9.07 14.63
CA ARG A 94 -8.02 -8.21 15.56
C ARG A 94 -8.64 -6.82 15.59
N ARG A 95 -8.59 -6.16 16.77
CA ARG A 95 -9.02 -4.76 16.85
C ARG A 95 -8.22 -3.89 15.87
N PRO A 96 -8.83 -2.84 15.31
CA PRO A 96 -8.11 -1.93 14.43
C PRO A 96 -6.90 -1.28 15.12
N VAL A 97 -5.76 -1.30 14.44
CA VAL A 97 -4.49 -0.76 14.95
C VAL A 97 -4.36 0.72 14.60
N VAL A 98 -3.87 1.53 15.52
CA VAL A 98 -3.60 2.96 15.28
C VAL A 98 -2.10 3.23 15.29
N VAL A 99 -1.56 3.58 14.13
CA VAL A 99 -0.17 4.03 13.95
C VAL A 99 -0.16 5.56 13.98
N ALA A 100 0.48 6.17 14.96
CA ALA A 100 0.46 7.61 15.15
C ALA A 100 1.87 8.19 15.36
N GLY A 101 2.06 9.43 14.94
CA GLY A 101 3.31 10.16 15.10
C GLY A 101 3.50 11.24 14.03
N PRO A 102 4.62 11.96 14.04
CA PRO A 102 4.80 13.09 13.14
C PRO A 102 5.05 12.65 11.69
N CYS A 103 4.81 13.56 10.75
CA CYS A 103 5.22 13.34 9.36
C CYS A 103 6.73 13.09 9.26
N ALA A 104 7.53 13.94 9.90
CA ALA A 104 8.98 13.86 9.93
C ALA A 104 9.52 13.83 11.36
N VAL A 105 10.66 13.17 11.56
CA VAL A 105 11.50 13.35 12.75
C VAL A 105 12.29 14.64 12.54
N GLU A 106 12.07 15.63 13.39
CA GLU A 106 12.61 16.99 13.24
C GLU A 106 13.68 17.33 14.30
N SER A 107 13.52 16.79 15.50
CA SER A 107 14.46 16.86 16.61
C SER A 107 14.17 15.80 17.65
N GLU A 108 15.12 15.57 18.58
CA GLU A 108 14.92 14.67 19.73
C GLU A 108 13.72 15.12 20.58
N GLU A 109 13.64 16.42 20.90
CA GLU A 109 12.54 16.96 21.71
C GLU A 109 11.18 16.71 21.05
N GLN A 110 11.07 17.02 19.77
CA GLN A 110 9.82 16.85 19.01
C GLN A 110 9.36 15.40 18.98
N ILE A 111 10.24 14.46 18.60
CA ILE A 111 9.85 13.06 18.49
C ILE A 111 9.55 12.43 19.84
N MET A 112 10.33 12.74 20.87
CA MET A 112 10.12 12.22 22.22
C MET A 112 8.81 12.74 22.84
N LYS A 113 8.52 14.02 22.69
CA LYS A 113 7.26 14.64 23.15
C LYS A 113 6.07 14.00 22.44
N THR A 114 6.16 13.80 21.13
CA THR A 114 5.11 13.16 20.33
C THR A 114 4.94 11.70 20.74
N ALA A 115 6.01 10.92 20.85
CA ALA A 115 5.95 9.51 21.21
C ALA A 115 5.27 9.26 22.56
N ARG A 116 5.64 10.05 23.58
CA ARG A 116 4.99 9.97 24.90
C ARG A 116 3.49 10.32 24.84
N ALA A 117 3.14 11.34 24.07
CA ALA A 117 1.76 11.78 23.92
C ALA A 117 0.89 10.72 23.21
N VAL A 118 1.35 10.19 22.06
CA VAL A 118 0.59 9.17 21.33
C VAL A 118 0.53 7.85 22.09
N LYS A 119 1.58 7.45 22.84
CA LYS A 119 1.53 6.30 23.74
C LYS A 119 0.47 6.46 24.82
N LYS A 120 0.46 7.61 25.49
CA LYS A 120 -0.52 7.93 26.54
C LYS A 120 -1.95 7.88 26.01
N ALA A 121 -2.16 8.36 24.78
CA ALA A 121 -3.47 8.32 24.14
C ALA A 121 -3.89 6.91 23.68
N GLY A 122 -2.96 5.94 23.62
CA GLY A 122 -3.25 4.55 23.30
C GLY A 122 -2.95 4.17 21.85
N ALA A 123 -2.03 4.87 21.17
CA ALA A 123 -1.50 4.41 19.88
C ALA A 123 -0.78 3.07 20.05
N ASP A 124 -0.82 2.25 19.00
CA ASP A 124 -0.21 0.92 18.96
C ASP A 124 1.23 0.94 18.44
N MET A 125 1.53 1.83 17.51
CA MET A 125 2.85 2.01 16.91
C MET A 125 3.17 3.50 16.75
N LEU A 126 4.48 3.82 16.80
CA LEU A 126 4.98 5.15 16.53
C LEU A 126 5.45 5.25 15.08
N ARG A 127 4.95 6.25 14.34
CA ARG A 127 5.50 6.58 13.03
C ARG A 127 6.35 7.84 13.07
N GLY A 128 7.33 7.92 12.16
CA GLY A 128 8.11 9.13 11.91
C GLY A 128 8.97 8.94 10.67
N GLY A 129 8.96 9.92 9.75
CA GLY A 129 9.81 9.88 8.56
C GLY A 129 11.22 10.38 8.87
N ALA A 130 12.23 9.53 8.80
CA ALA A 130 13.65 9.91 8.93
C ALA A 130 14.20 10.41 7.58
N PHE A 131 13.73 9.84 6.49
CA PHE A 131 13.97 10.27 5.11
C PHE A 131 12.69 10.86 4.52
N LYS A 132 12.81 11.93 3.73
CA LYS A 132 11.64 12.62 3.16
C LYS A 132 11.75 12.76 1.64
N PRO A 133 10.85 12.11 0.87
CA PRO A 133 10.77 12.31 -0.57
C PRO A 133 10.18 13.69 -0.85
N ARG A 134 10.96 14.61 -1.42
CA ARG A 134 10.54 15.97 -1.71
C ARG A 134 10.58 16.28 -3.20
N THR A 135 9.59 17.03 -3.67
CA THR A 135 9.57 17.55 -5.04
C THR A 135 10.61 18.67 -5.21
N GLY A 136 10.82 19.48 -4.18
CA GLY A 136 11.81 20.58 -4.21
C GLY A 136 13.10 20.21 -3.45
N PRO A 137 14.29 20.36 -4.05
CA PRO A 137 15.56 19.96 -3.42
C PRO A 137 15.95 20.82 -2.21
N HIS A 138 15.39 22.02 -2.08
CA HIS A 138 15.69 22.97 -0.99
C HIS A 138 14.78 22.81 0.23
N THR A 139 13.81 21.90 0.20
CA THR A 139 12.94 21.62 1.33
C THR A 139 13.61 20.63 2.29
N PHE A 140 13.12 20.56 3.53
CA PHE A 140 13.63 19.63 4.55
C PHE A 140 13.63 18.18 4.06
N GLN A 141 14.81 17.56 3.97
CA GLN A 141 15.01 16.21 3.42
C GLN A 141 14.94 15.10 4.47
N GLY A 142 14.70 15.44 5.73
CA GLY A 142 14.77 14.54 6.87
C GLY A 142 16.18 14.50 7.50
N LEU A 143 16.26 13.98 8.71
CA LEU A 143 17.52 13.82 9.47
C LEU A 143 18.29 12.54 9.09
N ARG A 144 17.76 11.75 8.15
CA ARG A 144 18.38 10.51 7.67
C ARG A 144 18.70 9.54 8.82
N GLU A 145 19.93 9.00 8.89
CA GLU A 145 20.33 8.04 9.93
C GLU A 145 20.17 8.61 11.35
N GLU A 146 20.46 9.88 11.56
CA GLU A 146 20.21 10.52 12.86
C GLU A 146 18.74 10.49 13.23
N GLY A 147 17.85 10.75 12.26
CA GLY A 147 16.40 10.61 12.45
C GLY A 147 15.96 9.18 12.78
N LEU A 148 16.62 8.16 12.22
CA LEU A 148 16.37 6.75 12.58
C LEU A 148 16.76 6.48 14.04
N LYS A 149 17.94 6.95 14.48
CA LYS A 149 18.40 6.81 15.86
C LYS A 149 17.45 7.45 16.86
N LEU A 150 17.03 8.69 16.59
CA LEU A 150 16.08 9.42 17.44
C LEU A 150 14.71 8.73 17.49
N LEU A 151 14.22 8.24 16.37
CA LEU A 151 12.94 7.50 16.30
C LEU A 151 13.04 6.19 17.10
N HIS A 152 14.13 5.45 16.95
CA HIS A 152 14.39 4.22 17.68
C HIS A 152 14.44 4.45 19.19
N GLN A 153 15.16 5.47 19.65
CA GLN A 153 15.21 5.87 21.06
C GLN A 153 13.82 6.21 21.61
N ALA A 154 13.00 6.95 20.83
CA ALA A 154 11.64 7.27 21.22
C ALA A 154 10.75 6.02 21.31
N GLY A 155 10.92 5.07 20.38
CA GLY A 155 10.25 3.77 20.41
C GLY A 155 10.64 2.96 21.66
N GLN A 156 11.93 2.85 21.97
CA GLN A 156 12.41 2.18 23.17
C GLN A 156 11.87 2.81 24.46
N ALA A 157 11.91 4.14 24.55
CA ALA A 157 11.45 4.87 25.74
C ALA A 157 9.94 4.74 26.01
N THR A 158 9.15 4.43 24.98
CA THR A 158 7.68 4.31 25.06
C THR A 158 7.17 2.88 24.94
N GLY A 159 8.01 1.94 24.51
CA GLY A 159 7.63 0.57 24.18
C GLY A 159 6.70 0.48 22.95
N LEU A 160 6.76 1.46 22.06
CA LEU A 160 6.02 1.45 20.79
C LEU A 160 6.90 0.90 19.67
N PRO A 161 6.47 -0.13 18.93
CA PRO A 161 7.11 -0.50 17.68
C PRO A 161 7.15 0.69 16.72
N ILE A 162 8.23 0.83 15.97
CA ILE A 162 8.42 2.00 15.09
C ILE A 162 8.19 1.68 13.63
N VAL A 163 7.56 2.65 12.93
CA VAL A 163 7.25 2.62 11.52
C VAL A 163 7.95 3.78 10.83
N THR A 164 8.79 3.49 9.85
CA THR A 164 9.46 4.55 9.07
C THR A 164 9.60 4.17 7.59
N GLU A 165 9.72 5.19 6.75
CA GLU A 165 9.78 5.01 5.30
C GLU A 165 11.20 4.68 4.84
N VAL A 166 11.31 3.67 3.97
CA VAL A 166 12.50 3.36 3.18
C VAL A 166 12.31 3.83 1.76
N MET A 167 13.33 4.51 1.18
CA MET A 167 13.18 5.21 -0.09
C MET A 167 13.96 4.59 -1.25
N SER A 168 15.02 3.84 -0.96
CA SER A 168 15.89 3.23 -1.99
C SER A 168 16.34 1.84 -1.56
N PRO A 169 16.69 0.95 -2.51
CA PRO A 169 17.24 -0.36 -2.22
C PRO A 169 18.46 -0.30 -1.28
N ASP A 170 19.36 0.65 -1.49
CA ASP A 170 20.61 0.80 -0.71
C ASP A 170 20.36 1.09 0.77
N ASN A 171 19.21 1.66 1.11
CA ASN A 171 18.87 2.02 2.48
C ASN A 171 18.06 0.92 3.22
N VAL A 172 17.72 -0.19 2.56
CA VAL A 172 16.89 -1.25 3.17
C VAL A 172 17.56 -1.82 4.41
N GLY A 173 18.85 -2.17 4.32
CA GLY A 173 19.61 -2.70 5.45
C GLY A 173 19.63 -1.74 6.63
N LEU A 174 20.04 -0.49 6.39
CA LEU A 174 20.09 0.56 7.41
C LEU A 174 18.74 0.79 8.09
N VAL A 175 17.65 0.95 7.31
CA VAL A 175 16.34 1.19 7.89
C VAL A 175 15.83 -0.02 8.67
N ALA A 176 16.12 -1.25 8.20
CA ALA A 176 15.71 -2.48 8.86
C ALA A 176 16.40 -2.71 10.22
N GLU A 177 17.56 -2.11 10.48
CA GLU A 177 18.22 -2.15 11.79
C GLU A 177 17.41 -1.41 12.86
N TYR A 178 16.76 -0.31 12.49
CA TYR A 178 16.04 0.55 13.43
C TYR A 178 14.53 0.33 13.43
N ALA A 179 13.93 -0.03 12.29
CA ALA A 179 12.49 -0.12 12.13
C ALA A 179 11.93 -1.51 12.48
N ASP A 180 10.73 -1.54 13.07
CA ASP A 180 9.94 -2.77 13.28
C ASP A 180 9.01 -3.05 12.10
N LEU A 181 8.57 -2.00 11.39
CA LEU A 181 7.75 -2.03 10.18
C LEU A 181 8.30 -1.03 9.18
N LEU A 182 8.74 -1.52 8.00
CA LEU A 182 9.26 -0.66 6.94
C LEU A 182 8.12 -0.21 6.04
N GLN A 183 7.98 1.10 5.85
CA GLN A 183 6.98 1.67 4.96
C GLN A 183 7.56 1.93 3.57
N VAL A 184 6.85 1.48 2.54
CA VAL A 184 7.06 1.92 1.14
C VAL A 184 6.08 3.05 0.85
N GLY A 185 6.61 4.24 0.57
CA GLY A 185 5.80 5.40 0.21
C GLY A 185 5.09 5.23 -1.12
N ALA A 186 3.97 5.93 -1.31
CA ALA A 186 3.15 5.84 -2.52
C ALA A 186 3.92 6.13 -3.84
N ARG A 187 4.94 7.00 -3.77
CA ARG A 187 5.80 7.30 -4.92
C ARG A 187 6.74 6.16 -5.30
N ASN A 188 6.99 5.25 -4.36
CA ASN A 188 7.86 4.08 -4.53
C ASN A 188 7.08 2.76 -4.72
N MET A 189 5.76 2.79 -4.87
CA MET A 189 4.96 1.59 -5.10
C MET A 189 5.43 0.80 -6.35
N GLN A 190 5.91 1.50 -7.37
CA GLN A 190 6.42 0.90 -8.60
C GLN A 190 7.96 0.87 -8.67
N ASN A 191 8.64 1.11 -7.56
CA ASN A 191 10.09 0.90 -7.49
C ASN A 191 10.34 -0.60 -7.23
N PHE A 192 10.25 -1.39 -8.29
CA PHE A 192 10.30 -2.86 -8.21
C PHE A 192 11.62 -3.38 -7.65
N ASP A 193 12.73 -2.68 -7.86
CA ASP A 193 14.01 -3.07 -7.26
C ASP A 193 13.97 -2.90 -5.73
N LEU A 194 13.37 -1.82 -5.22
CA LEU A 194 13.12 -1.65 -3.79
C LEU A 194 12.20 -2.75 -3.26
N LEU A 195 11.11 -3.08 -3.97
CA LEU A 195 10.17 -4.12 -3.53
C LEU A 195 10.84 -5.50 -3.47
N ARG A 196 11.71 -5.85 -4.42
CA ARG A 196 12.49 -7.09 -4.39
C ARG A 196 13.44 -7.12 -3.18
N GLU A 197 14.18 -6.05 -2.91
CA GLU A 197 15.07 -6.00 -1.73
C GLU A 197 14.29 -6.15 -0.43
N LEU A 198 13.12 -5.52 -0.31
CA LEU A 198 12.22 -5.68 0.82
C LEU A 198 11.63 -7.10 0.95
N GLY A 199 11.49 -7.79 -0.15
CA GLY A 199 11.07 -9.19 -0.18
C GLY A 199 12.09 -10.16 0.42
N LYS A 200 13.39 -9.80 0.41
CA LYS A 200 14.47 -10.64 0.92
C LYS A 200 14.67 -10.53 2.45
N ILE A 201 14.15 -9.49 3.08
CA ILE A 201 14.28 -9.28 4.52
C ILE A 201 13.13 -9.93 5.31
N ARG A 202 13.30 -10.10 6.64
CA ARG A 202 12.31 -10.75 7.52
C ARG A 202 11.46 -9.75 8.32
N LYS A 203 11.51 -8.47 7.96
CA LYS A 203 10.71 -7.42 8.62
C LYS A 203 9.38 -7.23 7.91
N PRO A 204 8.29 -6.92 8.63
CA PRO A 204 7.01 -6.55 8.01
C PRO A 204 7.13 -5.30 7.13
N ILE A 205 6.33 -5.25 6.08
CA ILE A 205 6.31 -4.16 5.11
C ILE A 205 4.91 -3.54 5.05
N LEU A 206 4.81 -2.21 5.14
CA LEU A 206 3.61 -1.43 4.86
C LEU A 206 3.75 -0.83 3.46
N LEU A 207 3.01 -1.36 2.50
CA LEU A 207 3.00 -0.88 1.12
C LEU A 207 1.86 0.12 0.92
N LYS A 208 2.19 1.39 0.61
CA LYS A 208 1.20 2.42 0.29
C LYS A 208 0.84 2.41 -1.19
N ARG A 209 -0.47 2.48 -1.50
CA ARG A 209 -0.98 2.60 -2.86
C ARG A 209 -0.45 3.84 -3.56
N GLY A 210 -0.03 3.70 -4.81
CA GLY A 210 0.33 4.81 -5.70
C GLY A 210 -0.87 5.70 -5.98
N MET A 211 -0.63 7.01 -6.15
CA MET A 211 -1.69 8.01 -6.30
C MET A 211 -2.49 7.87 -7.60
N SER A 212 -1.98 7.16 -8.59
CA SER A 212 -2.65 6.89 -9.86
C SER A 212 -2.72 5.39 -10.15
N ALA A 213 -2.51 4.54 -9.12
CA ALA A 213 -2.49 3.11 -9.26
C ALA A 213 -3.88 2.49 -9.15
N THR A 214 -4.19 1.58 -10.05
CA THR A 214 -5.36 0.71 -9.95
C THR A 214 -5.20 -0.27 -8.80
N LEU A 215 -6.29 -0.94 -8.39
CA LEU A 215 -6.21 -2.03 -7.40
C LEU A 215 -5.34 -3.17 -7.88
N GLU A 216 -5.43 -3.52 -9.17
CA GLU A 216 -4.64 -4.59 -9.77
C GLU A 216 -3.13 -4.30 -9.71
N GLU A 217 -2.71 -3.08 -10.10
CA GLU A 217 -1.31 -2.65 -9.98
C GLU A 217 -0.82 -2.64 -8.53
N PHE A 218 -1.70 -2.27 -7.59
CA PHE A 218 -1.36 -2.26 -6.17
C PHE A 218 -1.12 -3.67 -5.63
N LEU A 219 -1.99 -4.64 -5.99
CA LEU A 219 -1.82 -6.04 -5.63
C LEU A 219 -0.61 -6.66 -6.34
N ALA A 220 -0.37 -6.33 -7.61
CA ALA A 220 0.82 -6.77 -8.33
C ALA A 220 2.12 -6.22 -7.71
N ALA A 221 2.12 -4.99 -7.19
CA ALA A 221 3.27 -4.46 -6.47
C ALA A 221 3.55 -5.24 -5.17
N ALA A 222 2.51 -5.64 -4.43
CA ALA A 222 2.67 -6.51 -3.27
C ALA A 222 3.21 -7.90 -3.67
N GLU A 223 2.79 -8.44 -4.82
CA GLU A 223 3.28 -9.72 -5.35
C GLU A 223 4.81 -9.75 -5.47
N TYR A 224 5.47 -8.65 -5.88
CA TYR A 224 6.93 -8.56 -5.95
C TYR A 224 7.60 -8.84 -4.60
N ILE A 225 7.03 -8.36 -3.50
CA ILE A 225 7.56 -8.59 -2.16
C ILE A 225 7.35 -10.05 -1.75
N LEU A 226 6.15 -10.59 -1.99
CA LEU A 226 5.82 -11.99 -1.64
C LEU A 226 6.65 -12.98 -2.45
N ALA A 227 6.90 -12.69 -3.73
CA ALA A 227 7.66 -13.55 -4.63
C ALA A 227 9.13 -13.77 -4.18
N GLU A 228 9.70 -12.80 -3.48
CA GLU A 228 11.05 -12.91 -2.88
C GLU A 228 11.03 -13.58 -1.49
N GLY A 229 9.84 -13.98 -0.98
CA GLY A 229 9.68 -14.77 0.24
C GLY A 229 9.24 -14.02 1.49
N ASN A 230 8.99 -12.70 1.43
CA ASN A 230 8.44 -11.96 2.55
C ASN A 230 6.91 -11.88 2.45
N HIS A 231 6.23 -12.71 3.23
CA HIS A 231 4.76 -12.75 3.28
C HIS A 231 4.16 -11.80 4.33
N GLN A 232 4.95 -11.01 5.04
CA GLN A 232 4.50 -10.07 6.05
C GLN A 232 4.24 -8.68 5.43
N VAL A 233 3.23 -8.56 4.58
CA VAL A 233 2.88 -7.33 3.88
C VAL A 233 1.52 -6.83 4.37
N ILE A 234 1.46 -5.54 4.69
CA ILE A 234 0.25 -4.77 4.99
C ILE A 234 0.02 -3.79 3.84
N LEU A 235 -1.16 -3.82 3.25
CA LEU A 235 -1.57 -2.86 2.24
C LEU A 235 -2.07 -1.57 2.90
N CYS A 236 -1.85 -0.41 2.28
CA CYS A 236 -2.32 0.86 2.83
C CYS A 236 -2.90 1.77 1.74
N GLU A 237 -4.22 2.00 1.81
CA GLU A 237 -4.87 3.04 1.04
C GLU A 237 -4.53 4.42 1.60
N ARG A 238 -4.23 5.40 0.73
CA ARG A 238 -3.83 6.75 1.12
C ARG A 238 -4.34 7.87 0.22
N GLY A 239 -5.37 7.58 -0.56
CA GLY A 239 -5.95 8.49 -1.53
C GLY A 239 -5.31 8.42 -2.92
N ILE A 240 -6.16 8.59 -3.90
CA ILE A 240 -5.81 8.63 -5.33
C ILE A 240 -6.05 10.00 -5.91
N ARG A 241 -5.34 10.34 -6.98
CA ARG A 241 -5.60 11.54 -7.76
C ARG A 241 -6.86 11.37 -8.59
N THR A 242 -7.73 12.35 -8.48
CA THR A 242 -8.94 12.46 -9.30
C THR A 242 -9.05 13.89 -9.81
N PHE A 243 -10.14 14.21 -10.47
CA PHE A 243 -10.48 15.59 -10.89
C PHE A 243 -10.82 16.51 -9.70
N GLU A 244 -11.14 15.94 -8.50
CA GLU A 244 -11.50 16.72 -7.32
C GLU A 244 -10.26 17.34 -6.67
N THR A 245 -10.33 18.61 -6.35
CA THR A 245 -9.23 19.42 -5.79
C THR A 245 -9.52 19.97 -4.39
N ALA A 246 -10.72 19.74 -3.85
CA ALA A 246 -11.11 20.20 -2.51
C ALA A 246 -10.30 19.50 -1.39
N THR A 247 -9.78 18.31 -1.67
CA THR A 247 -8.84 17.58 -0.82
C THR A 247 -7.55 17.29 -1.58
N ARG A 248 -6.48 16.98 -0.86
CA ARG A 248 -5.18 16.65 -1.47
C ARG A 248 -5.27 15.46 -2.42
N ASN A 249 -6.03 14.43 -2.04
CA ASN A 249 -6.37 13.27 -2.84
C ASN A 249 -7.78 12.81 -2.45
N THR A 250 -8.43 12.05 -3.31
CA THR A 250 -9.69 11.38 -3.01
C THR A 250 -9.41 10.09 -2.24
N LEU A 251 -9.90 9.98 -1.02
CA LEU A 251 -9.79 8.76 -0.22
C LEU A 251 -10.76 7.70 -0.75
N ASP A 252 -10.23 6.62 -1.29
CA ASP A 252 -11.00 5.51 -1.85
C ASP A 252 -11.25 4.44 -0.76
N LEU A 253 -12.30 4.64 0.04
CA LEU A 253 -12.67 3.66 1.08
C LEU A 253 -13.32 2.40 0.53
N ALA A 254 -13.89 2.44 -0.67
CA ALA A 254 -14.46 1.26 -1.31
C ALA A 254 -13.41 0.18 -1.61
N ILE A 255 -12.14 0.56 -1.75
CA ILE A 255 -11.06 -0.39 -1.98
C ILE A 255 -10.81 -1.32 -0.79
N VAL A 256 -11.18 -0.91 0.44
CA VAL A 256 -10.95 -1.71 1.65
C VAL A 256 -11.69 -3.05 1.59
N PRO A 257 -13.03 -3.10 1.43
CA PRO A 257 -13.74 -4.36 1.27
C PRO A 257 -13.31 -5.13 0.00
N LEU A 258 -13.03 -4.44 -1.11
CA LEU A 258 -12.55 -5.09 -2.35
C LEU A 258 -11.20 -5.80 -2.14
N ILE A 259 -10.26 -5.20 -1.43
CA ILE A 259 -9.00 -5.86 -1.07
C ILE A 259 -9.29 -7.11 -0.24
N LYS A 260 -10.19 -7.05 0.72
CA LYS A 260 -10.55 -8.19 1.58
C LYS A 260 -11.22 -9.33 0.80
N GLU A 261 -11.90 -9.04 -0.30
CA GLU A 261 -12.45 -10.05 -1.21
C GLU A 261 -11.37 -10.71 -2.08
N LEU A 262 -10.43 -9.93 -2.58
CA LEU A 262 -9.46 -10.38 -3.57
C LEU A 262 -8.15 -10.91 -2.98
N SER A 263 -7.77 -10.42 -1.79
CA SER A 263 -6.48 -10.72 -1.15
C SER A 263 -6.66 -11.16 0.30
N HIS A 264 -5.72 -11.94 0.78
CA HIS A 264 -5.61 -12.37 2.17
C HIS A 264 -4.81 -11.39 3.04
N LEU A 265 -4.16 -10.38 2.44
CA LEU A 265 -3.30 -9.43 3.13
C LEU A 265 -4.13 -8.42 3.94
N PRO A 266 -3.67 -8.01 5.13
CA PRO A 266 -4.34 -6.94 5.87
C PRO A 266 -4.25 -5.61 5.14
N VAL A 267 -5.28 -4.78 5.29
CA VAL A 267 -5.37 -3.44 4.70
C VAL A 267 -5.55 -2.38 5.79
N MET A 268 -4.75 -1.32 5.72
CA MET A 268 -4.83 -0.12 6.54
C MET A 268 -5.20 1.09 5.68
N VAL A 269 -5.56 2.20 6.33
CA VAL A 269 -5.90 3.46 5.65
C VAL A 269 -5.13 4.62 6.28
N ASP A 270 -4.66 5.55 5.44
CA ASP A 270 -4.00 6.78 5.82
C ASP A 270 -4.85 8.01 5.44
N PRO A 271 -5.76 8.45 6.30
CA PRO A 271 -6.62 9.59 6.03
C PRO A 271 -5.87 10.93 6.05
N SER A 272 -4.73 11.00 6.74
CA SER A 272 -3.91 12.22 6.82
C SER A 272 -3.35 12.60 5.45
N HIS A 273 -2.67 11.66 4.77
CA HIS A 273 -2.12 11.90 3.44
C HIS A 273 -3.18 11.89 2.34
N ALA A 274 -4.33 11.25 2.55
CA ALA A 274 -5.42 11.29 1.61
C ALA A 274 -6.07 12.67 1.56
N THR A 275 -6.56 13.15 2.69
CA THR A 275 -7.33 14.39 2.74
C THR A 275 -6.47 15.66 2.72
N GLY A 276 -5.29 15.62 3.33
CA GLY A 276 -4.42 16.79 3.49
C GLY A 276 -4.99 17.88 4.41
N LYS A 277 -6.07 17.57 5.15
CA LYS A 277 -6.79 18.52 6.01
C LYS A 277 -7.04 17.92 7.39
N ARG A 278 -6.53 18.58 8.44
CA ARG A 278 -6.66 18.16 9.84
C ARG A 278 -8.12 17.84 10.24
N SER A 279 -9.07 18.68 9.83
CA SER A 279 -10.48 18.52 10.17
C SER A 279 -11.14 17.26 9.60
N LEU A 280 -10.60 16.74 8.50
CA LEU A 280 -11.13 15.55 7.83
C LEU A 280 -10.49 14.25 8.34
N VAL A 281 -9.36 14.30 9.04
CA VAL A 281 -8.68 13.11 9.54
C VAL A 281 -9.57 12.31 10.51
N PRO A 282 -10.20 12.90 11.55
CA PRO A 282 -11.04 12.13 12.47
C PRO A 282 -12.24 11.45 11.81
N PRO A 283 -13.10 12.13 11.02
CA PRO A 283 -14.22 11.46 10.37
C PRO A 283 -13.78 10.36 9.39
N MET A 284 -12.72 10.57 8.63
CA MET A 284 -12.23 9.57 7.67
C MET A 284 -11.54 8.39 8.35
N THR A 285 -10.89 8.60 9.50
CA THR A 285 -10.39 7.52 10.37
C THR A 285 -11.54 6.59 10.80
N LYS A 286 -12.62 7.16 11.29
CA LYS A 286 -13.80 6.38 11.73
C LYS A 286 -14.46 5.66 10.56
N ALA A 287 -14.63 6.33 9.44
CA ALA A 287 -15.20 5.72 8.23
C ALA A 287 -14.34 4.55 7.72
N ALA A 288 -13.01 4.67 7.77
CA ALA A 288 -12.10 3.59 7.40
C ALA A 288 -12.25 2.36 8.30
N ILE A 289 -12.36 2.56 9.62
CA ILE A 289 -12.55 1.47 10.58
C ILE A 289 -13.91 0.78 10.35
N VAL A 290 -15.00 1.54 10.17
CA VAL A 290 -16.33 1.00 9.84
C VAL A 290 -16.31 0.27 8.50
N GLY A 291 -15.54 0.76 7.52
CA GLY A 291 -15.33 0.10 6.23
C GLY A 291 -14.51 -1.19 6.31
N GLY A 292 -14.06 -1.59 7.50
CA GLY A 292 -13.36 -2.86 7.73
C GLY A 292 -11.83 -2.78 7.59
N ALA A 293 -11.24 -1.58 7.66
CA ALA A 293 -9.79 -1.44 7.71
C ALA A 293 -9.21 -2.07 8.98
N HIS A 294 -8.11 -2.82 8.84
CA HIS A 294 -7.40 -3.44 9.96
C HIS A 294 -6.58 -2.45 10.79
N GLY A 295 -6.53 -1.21 10.39
CA GLY A 295 -5.89 -0.13 11.12
C GLY A 295 -5.81 1.16 10.31
N VAL A 296 -5.29 2.19 10.94
CA VAL A 296 -5.16 3.54 10.38
C VAL A 296 -3.79 4.15 10.70
N LEU A 297 -3.31 5.01 9.79
CA LEU A 297 -2.14 5.85 10.03
C LEU A 297 -2.57 7.30 10.20
N VAL A 298 -2.17 7.93 11.30
CA VAL A 298 -2.55 9.30 11.63
C VAL A 298 -1.33 10.15 11.93
N GLU A 299 -1.24 11.30 11.30
CA GLU A 299 -0.17 12.26 11.60
C GLU A 299 -0.55 13.10 12.83
N VAL A 300 0.39 13.14 13.78
CA VAL A 300 0.28 13.89 15.04
C VAL A 300 1.53 14.70 15.26
N HIS A 301 1.38 15.98 15.58
CA HIS A 301 2.51 16.85 15.87
C HIS A 301 2.20 17.70 17.11
N PRO A 302 3.16 17.95 18.04
CA PRO A 302 2.92 18.71 19.26
C PRO A 302 2.59 20.18 18.97
N GLU A 303 3.10 20.72 17.86
CA GLU A 303 2.88 22.07 17.38
C GLU A 303 2.77 22.09 15.84
N PRO A 304 1.63 21.65 15.27
CA PRO A 304 1.48 21.44 13.82
C PRO A 304 1.82 22.67 12.96
N GLU A 305 1.66 23.85 13.50
CA GLU A 305 1.94 25.14 12.82
C GLU A 305 3.44 25.40 12.64
N LYS A 306 4.29 24.73 13.43
CA LYS A 306 5.75 24.78 13.34
C LYS A 306 6.36 23.58 12.62
N ALA A 307 5.54 22.61 12.21
CA ALA A 307 6.01 21.39 11.56
C ALA A 307 6.78 21.69 10.26
N LEU A 308 7.94 21.09 10.10
CA LEU A 308 8.76 21.20 8.88
C LEU A 308 8.13 20.44 7.70
N SER A 309 7.14 19.58 7.97
CA SER A 309 6.44 18.76 6.98
C SER A 309 5.00 18.47 7.39
N ASP A 310 4.06 18.68 6.43
CA ASP A 310 2.66 18.27 6.49
C ASP A 310 1.88 18.72 7.74
N GLY A 311 2.20 19.90 8.30
CA GLY A 311 1.54 20.46 9.48
C GLY A 311 0.04 20.68 9.31
N ALA A 312 -0.42 21.02 8.10
CA ALA A 312 -1.83 21.32 7.83
C ALA A 312 -2.77 20.10 8.07
N GLN A 313 -2.26 18.89 7.90
CA GLN A 313 -3.01 17.65 8.09
C GLN A 313 -2.74 16.98 9.45
N SER A 314 -1.68 17.38 10.15
CA SER A 314 -1.31 16.80 11.44
C SER A 314 -2.30 17.19 12.53
N LEU A 315 -2.75 16.20 13.30
CA LEU A 315 -3.54 16.45 14.50
C LEU A 315 -2.68 17.06 15.59
N THR A 316 -3.28 17.92 16.41
CA THR A 316 -2.70 18.30 17.69
C THR A 316 -2.79 17.13 18.68
N VAL A 317 -1.99 17.12 19.73
CA VAL A 317 -2.08 16.08 20.79
C VAL A 317 -3.49 15.97 21.37
N PRO A 318 -4.16 17.07 21.80
CA PRO A 318 -5.55 16.95 22.28
C PRO A 318 -6.53 16.45 21.22
N GLY A 319 -6.34 16.83 19.96
CA GLY A 319 -7.16 16.32 18.84
C GLY A 319 -6.99 14.83 18.64
N PHE A 320 -5.79 14.32 18.80
CA PHE A 320 -5.52 12.88 18.73
C PHE A 320 -6.09 12.11 19.95
N GLU A 321 -5.96 12.64 21.16
CA GLU A 321 -6.56 12.05 22.37
C GLU A 321 -8.08 11.87 22.20
N LYS A 322 -8.76 12.92 21.71
CA LYS A 322 -10.20 12.84 21.40
C LYS A 322 -10.50 11.77 20.34
N LEU A 323 -9.72 11.72 19.28
CA LEU A 323 -9.90 10.70 18.24
C LEU A 323 -9.75 9.29 18.80
N MET A 324 -8.75 9.05 19.66
CA MET A 324 -8.54 7.73 20.29
C MET A 324 -9.69 7.31 21.20
N ASP A 325 -10.33 8.26 21.91
CA ASP A 325 -11.56 7.96 22.67
C ASP A 325 -12.72 7.53 21.75
N GLU A 326 -12.87 8.20 20.62
CA GLU A 326 -13.88 7.84 19.63
C GLU A 326 -13.59 6.49 18.97
N VAL A 327 -12.32 6.20 18.65
CA VAL A 327 -11.88 4.92 18.08
C VAL A 327 -12.12 3.77 19.05
N ARG A 328 -11.83 3.92 20.34
CA ARG A 328 -12.12 2.89 21.37
C ARG A 328 -13.60 2.56 21.45
N LYS A 329 -14.47 3.59 21.50
CA LYS A 329 -15.93 3.40 21.52
C LYS A 329 -16.42 2.68 20.25
N LEU A 330 -15.89 3.07 19.10
CA LEU A 330 -16.23 2.46 17.82
C LEU A 330 -15.76 1.00 17.74
N SER A 331 -14.54 0.70 18.20
CA SER A 331 -14.02 -0.67 18.25
C SER A 331 -14.88 -1.56 19.15
N ALA A 332 -15.26 -1.08 20.34
CA ALA A 332 -16.16 -1.80 21.23
C ALA A 332 -17.55 -2.04 20.59
N PHE A 333 -18.10 -1.05 19.86
CA PHE A 333 -19.35 -1.21 19.12
C PHE A 333 -19.26 -2.27 18.02
N LEU A 334 -18.11 -2.39 17.39
CA LEU A 334 -17.83 -3.38 16.33
C LEU A 334 -17.45 -4.77 16.88
N GLY A 335 -17.39 -4.95 18.21
CA GLY A 335 -17.12 -6.24 18.85
C GLY A 335 -15.64 -6.56 19.07
N PHE A 336 -14.77 -5.54 19.12
CA PHE A 336 -13.34 -5.69 19.41
C PHE A 336 -12.96 -5.29 20.84
#